data_66c1b8299a0d019e72095a974b2a1195
#
_entry.id   66c1b8299a0d019e72095a974b2a1195
#
_cell.length_a   1.000
_cell.length_b   1.000
_cell.length_c   1.000
_cell.angle_alpha   90.00
_cell.angle_beta   90.00
_cell.angle_gamma   90.00
#
_symmetry.space_group_name_H-M   'P 1'
#
loop_
_entity.id
_entity.type
_entity.pdbx_description
1 polymer ?
#
loop_
_entity_poly.entity_id
_entity_poly.type
_entity_poly.pdbx_seq_one_letter_code
_entity_poly.pdbx_strand_id
1 'polypeptide(L)'
;VDTLSGSAAPDRLPERVRDDLMDVDRLRAIWAQHRQGQSRDARGAARRASVHRRVRQMGGGDALESLLESASGDRMSGRPVTAEVVEELNRDAATLPDGCASRSPRRELGPDQARRLAEAAALPAHPVVRAAHTYAECVAVLTELDEPRTPRDRSPWVLPWVLASLVLRRADFPPLLPDPASEPARPDDAFATLVSRFARLVTGALRDELSWTPEAVPQPRSAIPPLAAVLRRRLQDYLHTRAESVALILRSMDPGARASVRSGGADAPSADAAGAAAAAPTVLTPGAAHWWTVLELAVGDASLTLAVVVQEIGHPRTGVLAVTANARLTTAEGVHDALDMTGDDSVTVIPTDCADDRWPQVRDLVDEALSRSMQALTRV
;
A
#
# COMPACT_ATOMS: atom_id res chain seq x y z
N VAL A 1 27.12 3.48 -12.18
CA VAL A 1 27.10 2.84 -10.86
C VAL A 1 27.34 3.86 -9.75
N ASP A 2 28.19 4.87 -9.96
CA ASP A 2 28.50 5.92 -8.95
C ASP A 2 27.34 6.90 -8.65
N THR A 3 26.32 6.94 -9.47
CA THR A 3 25.20 7.91 -9.35
C THR A 3 24.19 7.56 -8.28
N LEU A 4 24.00 6.28 -7.93
CA LEU A 4 22.99 5.87 -6.94
C LEU A 4 23.47 6.03 -5.49
N SER A 5 24.73 5.75 -5.20
CA SER A 5 25.30 5.94 -3.84
C SER A 5 25.23 7.38 -3.35
N GLY A 6 25.43 8.36 -4.25
CA GLY A 6 25.32 9.78 -3.90
C GLY A 6 23.88 10.25 -3.66
N SER A 7 22.88 9.54 -4.17
CA SER A 7 21.45 9.90 -4.06
C SER A 7 20.78 9.34 -2.80
N ALA A 8 21.41 8.38 -2.12
CA ALA A 8 20.85 7.73 -0.92
C ALA A 8 20.98 8.56 0.37
N ALA A 9 21.66 9.72 0.35
CA ALA A 9 21.74 10.61 1.49
C ALA A 9 20.36 11.26 1.77
N PRO A 10 19.81 11.19 2.99
CA PRO A 10 18.49 11.73 3.34
C PRO A 10 18.31 13.20 2.94
N ASP A 11 19.37 14.00 3.08
CA ASP A 11 19.36 15.44 2.80
C ASP A 11 19.19 15.77 1.31
N ARG A 12 19.36 14.80 0.41
CA ARG A 12 19.22 14.97 -1.03
C ARG A 12 17.84 14.53 -1.56
N LEU A 13 17.01 13.94 -0.71
CA LEU A 13 15.66 13.54 -1.08
C LEU A 13 14.74 14.76 -1.18
N PRO A 14 13.82 14.81 -2.13
CA PRO A 14 12.78 15.83 -2.19
C PRO A 14 12.00 15.93 -0.87
N GLU A 15 11.50 17.12 -0.54
CA GLU A 15 10.77 17.38 0.70
C GLU A 15 9.59 16.41 0.87
N ARG A 16 8.79 16.22 -0.17
CA ARG A 16 7.67 15.26 -0.17
C ARG A 16 8.10 13.86 0.25
N VAL A 17 9.26 13.38 -0.23
CA VAL A 17 9.76 12.04 0.14
C VAL A 17 10.20 11.99 1.60
N ARG A 18 10.76 13.08 2.12
CA ARG A 18 11.10 13.19 3.54
C ARG A 18 9.86 13.17 4.42
N ASP A 19 8.79 13.83 3.98
CA ASP A 19 7.50 13.81 4.67
C ASP A 19 6.91 12.40 4.69
N ASP A 20 6.92 11.68 3.55
CA ASP A 20 6.52 10.27 3.48
C ASP A 20 7.28 9.40 4.49
N LEU A 21 8.60 9.61 4.63
CA LEU A 21 9.42 8.88 5.59
C LEU A 21 9.10 9.23 7.05
N MET A 22 8.86 10.50 7.34
CA MET A 22 8.43 10.92 8.69
C MET A 22 7.08 10.29 9.07
N ASP A 23 6.16 10.17 8.12
CA ASP A 23 4.87 9.53 8.35
C ASP A 23 5.01 8.02 8.60
N VAL A 24 5.89 7.36 7.87
CA VAL A 24 6.26 5.97 8.13
C VAL A 24 6.80 5.80 9.56
N ASP A 25 7.70 6.68 10.01
CA ASP A 25 8.27 6.60 11.36
C ASP A 25 7.24 6.83 12.45
N ARG A 26 6.32 7.77 12.25
CA ARG A 26 5.19 8.01 13.17
C ARG A 26 4.30 6.78 13.30
N LEU A 27 3.91 6.21 12.16
CA LEU A 27 3.07 5.01 12.15
C LEU A 27 3.79 3.80 12.74
N ARG A 28 5.09 3.66 12.48
CA ARG A 28 5.94 2.62 13.09
C ARG A 28 5.98 2.73 14.62
N ALA A 29 6.07 3.93 15.15
CA ALA A 29 6.05 4.13 16.61
C ALA A 29 4.76 3.61 17.24
N ILE A 30 3.61 3.89 16.63
CA ILE A 30 2.29 3.38 17.05
C ILE A 30 2.23 1.86 16.94
N TRP A 31 2.67 1.31 15.82
CA TRP A 31 2.71 -0.13 15.60
C TRP A 31 3.63 -0.84 16.61
N ALA A 32 4.80 -0.27 16.91
CA ALA A 32 5.71 -0.82 17.92
C ALA A 32 5.07 -0.84 19.31
N GLN A 33 4.38 0.24 19.70
CA GLN A 33 3.62 0.31 20.95
C GLN A 33 2.49 -0.71 21.00
N HIS A 34 1.73 -0.85 19.91
CA HIS A 34 0.69 -1.86 19.79
C HIS A 34 1.24 -3.27 19.98
N ARG A 35 2.38 -3.59 19.35
CA ARG A 35 3.04 -4.89 19.49
C ARG A 35 3.53 -5.18 20.90
N GLN A 36 3.97 -4.17 21.65
CA GLN A 36 4.40 -4.37 23.05
C GLN A 36 3.26 -4.90 23.92
N GLY A 37 2.02 -4.50 23.66
CA GLY A 37 0.83 -4.96 24.34
C GLY A 37 0.35 -6.38 23.92
N GLN A 38 0.92 -6.95 22.84
CA GLN A 38 0.53 -8.26 22.33
C GLN A 38 1.43 -9.39 22.85
N SER A 39 0.85 -10.59 23.03
CA SER A 39 1.63 -11.81 23.27
C SER A 39 2.51 -12.15 22.05
N ARG A 40 3.55 -12.95 22.27
CA ARG A 40 4.43 -13.43 21.19
C ARG A 40 3.63 -14.18 20.11
N ASP A 41 2.68 -15.02 20.54
CA ASP A 41 1.86 -15.83 19.63
C ASP A 41 0.91 -14.95 18.81
N ALA A 42 0.29 -13.92 19.41
CA ALA A 42 -0.55 -12.96 18.71
C ALA A 42 0.24 -12.17 17.65
N ARG A 43 1.46 -11.73 17.99
CA ARG A 43 2.36 -11.06 17.02
C ARG A 43 2.75 -11.98 15.85
N GLY A 44 3.03 -13.25 16.15
CA GLY A 44 3.32 -14.26 15.12
C GLY A 44 2.13 -14.51 14.21
N ALA A 45 0.93 -14.62 14.77
CA ALA A 45 -0.30 -14.85 14.03
C ALA A 45 -0.67 -13.63 13.13
N ALA A 46 -0.55 -12.40 13.65
CA ALA A 46 -0.76 -11.18 12.88
C ALA A 46 0.15 -11.14 11.65
N ARG A 47 1.44 -11.42 11.86
CA ARG A 47 2.42 -11.45 10.76
C ARG A 47 2.09 -12.52 9.72
N ARG A 48 1.81 -13.76 10.12
CA ARG A 48 1.41 -14.81 9.17
C ARG A 48 0.15 -14.43 8.39
N ALA A 49 -0.84 -13.88 9.05
CA ALA A 49 -2.07 -13.44 8.38
C ALA A 49 -1.81 -12.34 7.34
N SER A 50 -0.92 -11.38 7.65
CA SER A 50 -0.52 -10.32 6.72
C SER A 50 0.22 -10.91 5.50
N VAL A 51 1.23 -11.75 5.73
CA VAL A 51 1.98 -12.43 4.66
C VAL A 51 1.05 -13.27 3.79
N HIS A 52 0.22 -14.11 4.39
CA HIS A 52 -0.72 -14.97 3.67
C HIS A 52 -1.68 -14.17 2.78
N ARG A 53 -2.25 -13.06 3.28
CA ARG A 53 -3.14 -12.20 2.52
C ARG A 53 -2.45 -11.63 1.28
N ARG A 54 -1.24 -11.08 1.46
CA ARG A 54 -0.47 -10.48 0.37
C ARG A 54 -0.03 -11.51 -0.66
N VAL A 55 0.45 -12.67 -0.23
CA VAL A 55 0.83 -13.77 -1.14
C VAL A 55 -0.36 -14.21 -1.99
N ARG A 56 -1.55 -14.32 -1.40
CA ARG A 56 -2.78 -14.63 -2.16
C ARG A 56 -3.17 -13.54 -3.15
N GLN A 57 -3.05 -12.27 -2.78
CA GLN A 57 -3.31 -11.15 -3.70
C GLN A 57 -2.39 -11.18 -4.92
N MET A 58 -1.17 -11.70 -4.75
CA MET A 58 -0.21 -11.89 -5.84
C MET A 58 -0.45 -13.15 -6.68
N GLY A 59 -1.44 -13.97 -6.37
CA GLY A 59 -1.58 -15.29 -6.99
C GLY A 59 -0.44 -16.25 -6.63
N GLY A 60 0.32 -15.95 -5.55
CA GLY A 60 1.40 -16.80 -5.05
C GLY A 60 0.87 -18.00 -4.26
N GLY A 61 1.64 -19.10 -4.26
CA GLY A 61 1.34 -20.31 -3.50
C GLY A 61 2.15 -20.42 -2.21
N ASP A 62 1.97 -21.54 -1.51
CA ASP A 62 2.60 -21.84 -0.21
C ASP A 62 4.14 -21.76 -0.23
N ALA A 63 4.77 -22.03 -1.37
CA ALA A 63 6.23 -21.93 -1.52
C ALA A 63 6.74 -20.49 -1.39
N LEU A 64 6.03 -19.51 -1.95
CA LEU A 64 6.37 -18.08 -1.79
C LEU A 64 6.11 -17.64 -0.35
N GLU A 65 5.03 -18.10 0.26
CA GLU A 65 4.73 -17.82 1.68
C GLU A 65 5.84 -18.36 2.58
N SER A 66 6.27 -19.60 2.37
CA SER A 66 7.38 -20.22 3.11
C SER A 66 8.70 -19.47 2.95
N LEU A 67 9.02 -19.00 1.75
CA LEU A 67 10.22 -18.21 1.51
C LEU A 67 10.19 -16.88 2.26
N LEU A 68 9.07 -16.15 2.19
CA LEU A 68 8.90 -14.88 2.89
C LEU A 68 8.87 -15.06 4.41
N GLU A 69 8.28 -16.12 4.91
CA GLU A 69 8.31 -16.46 6.34
C GLU A 69 9.72 -16.83 6.78
N SER A 70 10.46 -17.61 6.02
CA SER A 70 11.85 -17.96 6.29
C SER A 70 12.74 -16.71 6.33
N ALA A 71 12.66 -15.85 5.33
CA ALA A 71 13.38 -14.58 5.28
C ALA A 71 12.98 -13.61 6.39
N SER A 72 11.72 -13.66 6.85
CA SER A 72 11.17 -12.81 7.89
C SER A 72 11.27 -13.44 9.30
N GLY A 73 11.62 -14.70 9.40
CA GLY A 73 11.66 -15.47 10.65
C GLY A 73 12.77 -15.06 11.60
N ASP A 74 12.67 -15.55 12.85
CA ASP A 74 13.64 -15.27 13.92
C ASP A 74 15.05 -15.77 13.57
N ARG A 75 15.16 -16.79 12.69
CA ARG A 75 16.46 -17.31 12.23
C ARG A 75 17.28 -16.29 11.45
N MET A 76 16.62 -15.43 10.67
CA MET A 76 17.29 -14.42 9.84
C MET A 76 17.34 -13.03 10.49
N SER A 77 16.46 -12.76 11.46
CA SER A 77 16.34 -11.42 12.05
C SER A 77 17.55 -10.97 12.87
N GLY A 78 18.33 -11.90 13.41
CA GLY A 78 19.52 -11.60 14.21
C GLY A 78 20.86 -11.61 13.45
N ARG A 79 20.88 -12.09 12.19
CA ARG A 79 22.13 -12.24 11.42
C ARG A 79 22.43 -11.00 10.56
N PRO A 80 23.68 -10.54 10.42
CA PRO A 80 24.06 -9.50 9.46
C PRO A 80 23.72 -9.93 8.02
N VAL A 81 23.27 -9.03 7.10
CA VAL A 81 23.13 -9.34 5.67
C VAL A 81 24.54 -9.46 5.10
N THR A 82 25.08 -10.68 5.14
CA THR A 82 26.37 -11.00 4.55
C THR A 82 26.16 -11.56 3.16
N ALA A 83 27.26 -11.72 2.40
CA ALA A 83 27.20 -12.34 1.08
C ALA A 83 26.63 -13.76 1.14
N GLU A 84 26.96 -14.52 2.18
CA GLU A 84 26.47 -15.90 2.39
C GLU A 84 24.95 -15.93 2.60
N VAL A 85 24.40 -14.96 3.34
CA VAL A 85 22.94 -14.81 3.52
C VAL A 85 22.26 -14.49 2.19
N VAL A 86 22.86 -13.64 1.36
CA VAL A 86 22.33 -13.29 0.03
C VAL A 86 22.35 -14.53 -0.89
N GLU A 87 23.43 -15.30 -0.88
CA GLU A 87 23.56 -16.55 -1.66
C GLU A 87 22.54 -17.61 -1.19
N GLU A 88 22.33 -17.76 0.11
CA GLU A 88 21.32 -18.65 0.70
C GLU A 88 19.92 -18.28 0.21
N LEU A 89 19.54 -17.00 0.32
CA LEU A 89 18.23 -16.51 -0.15
C LEU A 89 18.06 -16.63 -1.67
N ASN A 90 19.13 -16.43 -2.45
CA ASN A 90 19.08 -16.63 -3.89
C ASN A 90 18.82 -18.10 -4.26
N ARG A 91 19.46 -19.02 -3.55
CA ARG A 91 19.26 -20.47 -3.74
C ARG A 91 17.83 -20.87 -3.37
N ASP A 92 17.31 -20.37 -2.26
CA ASP A 92 15.93 -20.64 -1.84
C ASP A 92 14.92 -20.06 -2.85
N ALA A 93 15.16 -18.85 -3.35
CA ALA A 93 14.31 -18.23 -4.37
C ALA A 93 14.34 -19.02 -5.70
N ALA A 94 15.47 -19.63 -6.05
CA ALA A 94 15.60 -20.44 -7.26
C ALA A 94 14.82 -21.77 -7.19
N THR A 95 14.44 -22.23 -5.99
CA THR A 95 13.64 -23.45 -5.80
C THR A 95 12.13 -23.22 -5.97
N LEU A 96 11.68 -21.98 -6.14
CA LEU A 96 10.27 -21.69 -6.32
C LEU A 96 9.74 -22.30 -7.64
N PRO A 97 8.56 -22.92 -7.62
CA PRO A 97 7.98 -23.51 -8.81
C PRO A 97 7.66 -22.46 -9.88
N ASP A 98 7.82 -22.84 -11.15
CA ASP A 98 7.38 -22.02 -12.28
C ASP A 98 5.87 -21.80 -12.19
N GLY A 99 5.44 -20.54 -12.30
CA GLY A 99 4.02 -20.17 -12.19
C GLY A 99 3.66 -19.35 -10.96
N CYS A 100 4.59 -19.14 -10.01
CA CYS A 100 4.47 -18.02 -9.10
C CYS A 100 4.44 -16.72 -9.91
N ALA A 101 3.62 -15.75 -9.50
CA ALA A 101 3.49 -14.43 -10.16
C ALA A 101 4.82 -13.65 -10.23
N SER A 102 5.90 -14.24 -9.83
CA SER A 102 7.24 -13.67 -9.70
C SER A 102 8.30 -14.61 -10.31
N ARG A 103 9.30 -13.99 -10.87
CA ARG A 103 10.40 -14.66 -11.57
C ARG A 103 11.50 -15.06 -10.59
N SER A 104 11.95 -16.31 -10.66
CA SER A 104 13.14 -16.78 -9.96
C SER A 104 14.40 -16.53 -10.80
N PRO A 105 15.56 -16.21 -10.20
CA PRO A 105 16.80 -16.06 -10.93
C PRO A 105 17.20 -17.41 -11.54
N ARG A 106 17.54 -17.41 -12.84
CA ARG A 106 18.00 -18.62 -13.57
C ARG A 106 19.47 -18.94 -13.36
N ARG A 107 20.23 -17.97 -12.86
CA ARG A 107 21.66 -18.11 -12.61
C ARG A 107 21.95 -17.85 -11.14
N GLU A 108 22.91 -18.55 -10.60
CA GLU A 108 23.44 -18.29 -9.27
C GLU A 108 24.18 -16.95 -9.25
N LEU A 109 24.04 -16.23 -8.14
CA LEU A 109 24.82 -15.02 -7.89
C LEU A 109 26.28 -15.40 -7.66
N GLY A 110 27.19 -14.70 -8.33
CA GLY A 110 28.61 -14.80 -8.03
C GLY A 110 28.97 -14.11 -6.70
N PRO A 111 30.12 -14.45 -6.09
CA PRO A 111 30.54 -13.89 -4.81
C PRO A 111 30.63 -12.35 -4.76
N ASP A 112 31.06 -11.74 -5.88
CA ASP A 112 31.14 -10.28 -5.99
C ASP A 112 29.78 -9.61 -6.05
N GLN A 113 28.82 -10.23 -6.71
CA GLN A 113 27.44 -9.78 -6.78
C GLN A 113 26.76 -9.91 -5.41
N ALA A 114 26.94 -11.03 -4.72
CA ALA A 114 26.42 -11.22 -3.38
C ALA A 114 27.02 -10.21 -2.38
N ARG A 115 28.31 -9.90 -2.49
CA ARG A 115 28.98 -8.87 -1.69
C ARG A 115 28.41 -7.48 -1.97
N ARG A 116 28.25 -7.10 -3.23
CA ARG A 116 27.63 -5.83 -3.65
C ARG A 116 26.23 -5.66 -3.04
N LEU A 117 25.40 -6.70 -3.03
CA LEU A 117 24.07 -6.69 -2.43
C LEU A 117 24.13 -6.60 -0.90
N ALA A 118 25.08 -7.26 -0.26
CA ALA A 118 25.31 -7.17 1.18
C ALA A 118 25.74 -5.75 1.60
N GLU A 119 26.61 -5.10 0.81
CA GLU A 119 27.02 -3.71 1.02
C GLU A 119 25.84 -2.74 0.85
N ALA A 120 25.00 -2.93 -0.16
CA ALA A 120 23.77 -2.15 -0.34
C ALA A 120 22.83 -2.29 0.86
N ALA A 121 22.69 -3.50 1.41
CA ALA A 121 21.87 -3.76 2.60
C ALA A 121 22.47 -3.18 3.89
N ALA A 122 23.74 -2.85 3.93
CA ALA A 122 24.45 -2.26 5.08
C ALA A 122 24.54 -0.73 5.01
N LEU A 123 24.02 -0.08 3.97
CA LEU A 123 24.12 1.36 3.76
C LEU A 123 23.62 2.13 5.00
N PRO A 124 24.36 3.14 5.52
CA PRO A 124 23.94 3.97 6.65
C PRO A 124 22.89 5.00 6.21
N ALA A 125 21.65 4.54 6.02
CA ALA A 125 20.52 5.37 5.60
C ALA A 125 19.23 4.97 6.34
N HIS A 126 18.19 5.78 6.20
CA HIS A 126 16.86 5.44 6.70
C HIS A 126 16.45 4.05 6.21
N PRO A 127 15.83 3.18 7.05
CA PRO A 127 15.54 1.78 6.70
C PRO A 127 14.77 1.60 5.38
N VAL A 128 13.80 2.48 5.10
CA VAL A 128 13.03 2.46 3.85
C VAL A 128 13.91 2.82 2.65
N VAL A 129 14.77 3.83 2.79
CA VAL A 129 15.73 4.24 1.74
C VAL A 129 16.71 3.11 1.45
N ARG A 130 17.23 2.48 2.50
CA ARG A 130 18.13 1.33 2.41
C ARG A 130 17.46 0.13 1.72
N ALA A 131 16.22 -0.18 2.08
CA ALA A 131 15.45 -1.25 1.46
C ALA A 131 15.21 -0.97 -0.04
N ALA A 132 14.84 0.26 -0.39
CA ALA A 132 14.65 0.68 -1.78
C ALA A 132 15.97 0.60 -2.57
N HIS A 133 17.10 1.00 -1.97
CA HIS A 133 18.42 0.89 -2.58
C HIS A 133 18.82 -0.57 -2.80
N THR A 134 18.66 -1.43 -1.78
CA THR A 134 18.96 -2.86 -1.89
C THR A 134 18.11 -3.53 -2.98
N TYR A 135 16.83 -3.14 -3.07
CA TYR A 135 15.94 -3.59 -4.14
C TYR A 135 16.47 -3.19 -5.52
N ALA A 136 16.79 -1.91 -5.72
CA ALA A 136 17.28 -1.40 -7.01
C ALA A 136 18.58 -2.08 -7.43
N GLU A 137 19.55 -2.22 -6.52
CA GLU A 137 20.81 -2.91 -6.75
C GLU A 137 20.58 -4.39 -7.13
N CYS A 138 19.66 -5.07 -6.44
CA CYS A 138 19.34 -6.45 -6.74
C CYS A 138 18.71 -6.59 -8.14
N VAL A 139 17.79 -5.71 -8.51
CA VAL A 139 17.20 -5.68 -9.85
C VAL A 139 18.28 -5.44 -10.91
N ALA A 140 19.22 -4.51 -10.68
CA ALA A 140 20.32 -4.24 -11.60
C ALA A 140 21.19 -5.49 -11.78
N VAL A 141 21.62 -6.11 -10.69
CA VAL A 141 22.44 -7.34 -10.73
C VAL A 141 21.72 -8.47 -11.47
N LEU A 142 20.43 -8.69 -11.19
CA LEU A 142 19.66 -9.75 -11.86
C LEU A 142 19.44 -9.45 -13.35
N THR A 143 19.29 -8.17 -13.71
CA THR A 143 19.17 -7.76 -15.12
C THR A 143 20.48 -7.96 -15.88
N GLU A 144 21.63 -7.71 -15.24
CA GLU A 144 22.96 -8.00 -15.81
C GLU A 144 23.16 -9.52 -16.06
N LEU A 145 22.59 -10.36 -15.17
CA LEU A 145 22.74 -11.82 -15.27
C LEU A 145 21.78 -12.47 -16.26
N ASP A 146 20.58 -11.94 -16.41
CA ASP A 146 19.50 -12.59 -17.14
C ASP A 146 18.68 -11.54 -17.91
N GLU A 147 19.16 -11.18 -19.11
CA GLU A 147 18.41 -10.28 -19.99
C GLU A 147 17.05 -10.86 -20.37
N PRO A 148 15.96 -10.07 -20.28
CA PRO A 148 14.62 -10.52 -20.64
C PRO A 148 14.55 -10.85 -22.13
N ARG A 149 14.33 -12.12 -22.47
CA ARG A 149 14.27 -12.60 -23.87
C ARG A 149 12.94 -12.30 -24.55
N THR A 150 11.88 -12.08 -23.78
CA THR A 150 10.53 -11.80 -24.30
C THR A 150 9.79 -10.76 -23.44
N PRO A 151 8.79 -10.04 -23.99
CA PRO A 151 7.93 -9.15 -23.19
C PRO A 151 7.18 -9.85 -22.04
N ARG A 152 6.96 -11.17 -22.14
CA ARG A 152 6.32 -12.00 -21.10
C ARG A 152 7.27 -12.29 -19.92
N ASP A 153 8.58 -12.15 -20.12
CA ASP A 153 9.60 -12.33 -19.08
C ASP A 153 9.72 -11.12 -18.12
N ARG A 154 8.78 -10.17 -18.17
CA ARG A 154 8.76 -8.97 -17.33
C ARG A 154 8.14 -9.18 -15.94
N SER A 155 7.86 -10.41 -15.55
CA SER A 155 7.41 -10.71 -14.18
C SER A 155 8.43 -10.18 -13.16
N PRO A 156 7.98 -9.58 -12.05
CA PRO A 156 8.89 -9.05 -11.03
C PRO A 156 9.73 -10.17 -10.41
N TRP A 157 10.98 -9.87 -10.11
CA TRP A 157 11.87 -10.79 -9.42
C TRP A 157 11.46 -10.95 -7.94
N VAL A 158 11.52 -12.16 -7.41
CA VAL A 158 11.25 -12.44 -5.99
C VAL A 158 12.38 -11.94 -5.09
N LEU A 159 13.61 -12.23 -5.45
CA LEU A 159 14.79 -11.97 -4.61
C LEU A 159 14.94 -10.50 -4.16
N PRO A 160 14.72 -9.47 -5.03
CA PRO A 160 14.77 -8.07 -4.60
C PRO A 160 13.80 -7.76 -3.45
N TRP A 161 12.58 -8.31 -3.50
CA TRP A 161 11.58 -8.11 -2.46
C TRP A 161 11.94 -8.82 -1.16
N VAL A 162 12.48 -10.02 -1.23
CA VAL A 162 12.94 -10.77 -0.06
C VAL A 162 14.08 -10.05 0.64
N LEU A 163 15.06 -9.55 -0.12
CA LEU A 163 16.18 -8.78 0.43
C LEU A 163 15.74 -7.44 1.04
N ALA A 164 14.85 -6.71 0.36
CA ALA A 164 14.30 -5.47 0.90
C ALA A 164 13.50 -5.72 2.18
N SER A 165 12.70 -6.80 2.23
CA SER A 165 11.97 -7.21 3.44
C SER A 165 12.91 -7.56 4.59
N LEU A 166 14.02 -8.24 4.30
CA LEU A 166 15.04 -8.56 5.30
C LEU A 166 15.69 -7.30 5.88
N VAL A 167 16.01 -6.31 5.05
CA VAL A 167 16.54 -5.00 5.47
C VAL A 167 15.56 -4.30 6.40
N LEU A 168 14.29 -4.25 6.04
CA LEU A 168 13.23 -3.63 6.85
C LEU A 168 13.01 -4.37 8.16
N ARG A 169 12.97 -5.70 8.10
CA ARG A 169 12.77 -6.54 9.29
C ARG A 169 13.84 -6.31 10.35
N ARG A 170 15.08 -6.07 9.94
CA ARG A 170 16.19 -5.73 10.85
C ARG A 170 16.07 -4.39 11.51
N ALA A 171 15.39 -3.47 10.86
CA ALA A 171 15.09 -2.16 11.41
C ALA A 171 13.74 -2.15 12.17
N ASP A 172 13.20 -3.34 12.50
CA ASP A 172 11.95 -3.53 13.22
C ASP A 172 10.74 -2.93 12.49
N PHE A 173 10.67 -3.21 11.17
CA PHE A 173 9.50 -2.97 10.34
C PHE A 173 8.84 -4.31 9.95
N PRO A 174 7.57 -4.32 9.55
CA PRO A 174 6.95 -5.49 8.95
C PRO A 174 7.63 -5.84 7.61
N PRO A 175 7.58 -7.10 7.16
CA PRO A 175 8.09 -7.49 5.86
C PRO A 175 7.29 -6.81 4.75
N LEU A 176 7.99 -6.36 3.71
CA LEU A 176 7.36 -5.95 2.46
C LEU A 176 7.02 -7.16 1.62
N LEU A 177 5.92 -7.03 0.93
CA LEU A 177 5.48 -8.00 -0.05
C LEU A 177 5.34 -7.29 -1.40
N PRO A 178 5.70 -7.97 -2.50
CA PRO A 178 5.55 -7.39 -3.81
C PRO A 178 4.10 -6.99 -4.03
N ASP A 179 3.91 -5.83 -4.64
CA ASP A 179 2.62 -5.37 -5.10
C ASP A 179 2.41 -5.92 -6.52
N PRO A 180 1.40 -6.77 -6.75
CA PRO A 180 1.15 -7.36 -8.06
C PRO A 180 0.74 -6.31 -9.11
N ALA A 181 0.12 -5.21 -8.69
CA ALA A 181 -0.29 -4.12 -9.57
C ALA A 181 0.86 -3.18 -9.91
N SER A 182 1.98 -3.24 -9.18
CA SER A 182 3.09 -2.35 -9.46
C SER A 182 3.96 -2.90 -10.57
N GLU A 183 4.08 -2.12 -11.66
CA GLU A 183 5.12 -2.37 -12.66
C GLU A 183 6.48 -2.52 -11.96
N PRO A 184 7.32 -3.48 -12.39
CA PRO A 184 8.68 -3.57 -11.91
C PRO A 184 9.35 -2.20 -12.04
N ALA A 185 10.04 -1.75 -10.98
CA ALA A 185 10.76 -0.48 -11.01
C ALA A 185 11.65 -0.47 -12.26
N ARG A 186 11.44 0.52 -13.12
CA ARG A 186 12.30 0.67 -14.29
C ARG A 186 13.68 1.12 -13.82
N PRO A 187 14.75 0.68 -14.46
CA PRO A 187 16.10 1.14 -14.13
C PRO A 187 16.23 2.67 -14.16
N ASP A 188 15.36 3.32 -14.95
CA ASP A 188 15.36 4.78 -15.16
C ASP A 188 14.43 5.52 -14.18
N ASP A 189 13.68 4.82 -13.30
CA ASP A 189 12.86 5.48 -12.29
C ASP A 189 13.76 6.30 -11.37
N ALA A 190 13.44 7.58 -11.20
CA ALA A 190 14.17 8.43 -10.27
C ALA A 190 14.15 7.77 -8.88
N PHE A 191 15.32 7.60 -8.26
CA PHE A 191 15.47 6.92 -6.96
C PHE A 191 14.49 7.46 -5.89
N ALA A 192 14.20 8.76 -5.92
CA ALA A 192 13.20 9.39 -5.07
C ALA A 192 11.79 8.79 -5.25
N THR A 193 11.38 8.47 -6.48
CA THR A 193 10.09 7.83 -6.78
C THR A 193 10.04 6.42 -6.19
N LEU A 194 11.13 5.68 -6.30
CA LEU A 194 11.24 4.35 -5.71
C LEU A 194 11.14 4.40 -4.17
N VAL A 195 11.81 5.37 -3.53
CA VAL A 195 11.71 5.57 -2.08
C VAL A 195 10.29 5.90 -1.64
N SER A 196 9.59 6.83 -2.31
CA SER A 196 8.18 7.12 -2.03
C SER A 196 7.29 5.90 -2.19
N ARG A 197 7.53 5.08 -3.21
CA ARG A 197 6.81 3.81 -3.41
C ARG A 197 7.06 2.86 -2.23
N PHE A 198 8.30 2.70 -1.80
CA PHE A 198 8.63 1.87 -0.64
C PHE A 198 8.01 2.41 0.64
N ALA A 199 7.99 3.72 0.86
CA ALA A 199 7.32 4.34 2.00
C ALA A 199 5.83 4.01 2.02
N ARG A 200 5.14 4.05 0.87
CA ARG A 200 3.72 3.66 0.75
C ARG A 200 3.51 2.18 1.07
N LEU A 201 4.33 1.28 0.52
CA LEU A 201 4.24 -0.15 0.78
C LEU A 201 4.47 -0.49 2.27
N VAL A 202 5.46 0.16 2.91
CA VAL A 202 5.71 0.01 4.35
C VAL A 202 4.52 0.51 5.17
N THR A 203 3.96 1.66 4.79
CA THR A 203 2.75 2.20 5.42
C THR A 203 1.58 1.21 5.32
N GLY A 204 1.37 0.62 4.15
CA GLY A 204 0.36 -0.42 3.94
C GLY A 204 0.60 -1.65 4.83
N ALA A 205 1.83 -2.16 4.89
CA ALA A 205 2.18 -3.30 5.72
C ALA A 205 1.99 -3.02 7.23
N LEU A 206 2.34 -1.82 7.70
CA LEU A 206 2.10 -1.39 9.08
C LEU A 206 0.61 -1.35 9.41
N ARG A 207 -0.21 -0.84 8.49
CA ARG A 207 -1.67 -0.81 8.66
C ARG A 207 -2.27 -2.21 8.67
N ASP A 208 -1.84 -3.08 7.78
CA ASP A 208 -2.30 -4.47 7.73
C ASP A 208 -2.06 -5.18 9.07
N GLU A 209 -0.89 -5.00 9.67
CA GLU A 209 -0.60 -5.59 10.99
C GLU A 209 -1.38 -4.89 12.13
N LEU A 210 -1.58 -3.58 12.06
CA LEU A 210 -2.39 -2.84 13.04
C LEU A 210 -3.88 -3.24 12.95
N SER A 211 -4.39 -3.51 11.75
CA SER A 211 -5.79 -3.88 11.53
C SER A 211 -6.09 -5.34 11.89
N TRP A 212 -5.06 -6.15 12.14
CA TRP A 212 -5.26 -7.55 12.49
C TRP A 212 -5.77 -7.70 13.92
N THR A 213 -6.95 -8.29 14.06
CA THR A 213 -7.52 -8.68 15.36
C THR A 213 -7.72 -10.19 15.39
N PRO A 214 -7.32 -10.88 16.49
CA PRO A 214 -7.38 -12.36 16.58
C PRO A 214 -8.81 -12.91 16.55
N GLU A 215 -9.81 -12.15 16.86
CA GLU A 215 -11.24 -12.49 16.76
C GLU A 215 -12.03 -11.19 16.65
N ALA A 216 -12.91 -11.12 15.66
CA ALA A 216 -13.89 -10.05 15.57
C ALA A 216 -14.96 -10.26 16.67
N VAL A 217 -14.64 -9.88 17.90
CA VAL A 217 -15.67 -9.72 18.92
C VAL A 217 -16.56 -8.57 18.46
N PRO A 218 -17.88 -8.75 18.32
CA PRO A 218 -18.80 -7.66 17.99
C PRO A 218 -18.67 -6.58 19.05
N GLN A 219 -17.98 -5.49 18.70
CA GLN A 219 -17.76 -4.41 19.65
C GLN A 219 -18.97 -3.47 19.69
N PRO A 220 -19.33 -2.97 20.86
CA PRO A 220 -20.39 -1.96 20.95
C PRO A 220 -19.97 -0.75 20.11
N ARG A 221 -20.91 -0.20 19.35
CA ARG A 221 -20.75 0.98 18.51
C ARG A 221 -20.02 2.07 19.29
N SER A 222 -18.78 2.32 18.94
CA SER A 222 -17.96 3.37 19.58
C SER A 222 -18.43 4.75 19.10
N ALA A 223 -18.39 5.73 20.00
CA ALA A 223 -18.57 7.11 19.58
C ALA A 223 -17.56 7.48 18.50
N ILE A 224 -17.98 8.26 17.50
CA ILE A 224 -17.10 8.71 16.41
C ILE A 224 -15.91 9.44 17.01
N PRO A 225 -14.65 9.08 16.71
CA PRO A 225 -13.48 9.86 17.10
C PRO A 225 -13.65 11.31 16.59
N PRO A 226 -13.35 12.34 17.41
CA PRO A 226 -13.53 13.73 17.00
C PRO A 226 -12.86 14.06 15.66
N LEU A 227 -11.67 13.53 15.43
CA LEU A 227 -10.92 13.70 14.18
C LEU A 227 -11.63 13.06 12.97
N ALA A 228 -12.22 11.87 13.15
CA ALA A 228 -13.01 11.21 12.11
C ALA A 228 -14.26 12.03 11.75
N ALA A 229 -14.93 12.62 12.74
CA ALA A 229 -16.08 13.48 12.52
C ALA A 229 -15.72 14.74 11.71
N VAL A 230 -14.58 15.36 12.02
CA VAL A 230 -14.08 16.54 11.28
C VAL A 230 -13.72 16.17 9.84
N LEU A 231 -12.95 15.09 9.65
CA LEU A 231 -12.56 14.63 8.32
C LEU A 231 -13.77 14.25 7.47
N ARG A 232 -14.73 13.52 8.04
CA ARG A 232 -15.98 13.16 7.36
C ARG A 232 -16.73 14.39 6.86
N ARG A 233 -16.91 15.40 7.72
CA ARG A 233 -17.60 16.64 7.34
C ARG A 233 -16.87 17.36 6.22
N ARG A 234 -15.56 17.51 6.32
CA ARG A 234 -14.74 18.16 5.27
C ARG A 234 -14.80 17.41 3.96
N LEU A 235 -14.72 16.07 3.98
CA LEU A 235 -14.87 15.24 2.79
C LEU A 235 -16.24 15.42 2.14
N GLN A 236 -17.30 15.46 2.95
CA GLN A 236 -18.66 15.68 2.45
C GLN A 236 -18.78 17.03 1.77
N ASP A 237 -18.36 18.11 2.43
CA ASP A 237 -18.40 19.47 1.88
C ASP A 237 -17.54 19.59 0.61
N TYR A 238 -16.37 18.99 0.62
CA TYR A 238 -15.45 18.99 -0.51
C TYR A 238 -16.02 18.25 -1.73
N LEU A 239 -16.54 17.04 -1.52
CA LEU A 239 -17.13 16.24 -2.61
C LEU A 239 -18.41 16.89 -3.16
N HIS A 240 -19.20 17.60 -2.35
CA HIS A 240 -20.31 18.40 -2.88
C HIS A 240 -19.83 19.50 -3.83
N THR A 241 -18.81 20.26 -3.44
CA THR A 241 -18.23 21.29 -4.29
C THR A 241 -17.65 20.71 -5.57
N ARG A 242 -16.98 19.55 -5.50
CA ARG A 242 -16.46 18.84 -6.68
C ARG A 242 -17.58 18.31 -7.56
N ALA A 243 -18.63 17.75 -6.97
CA ALA A 243 -19.81 17.25 -7.69
C ALA A 243 -20.47 18.35 -8.52
N GLU A 244 -20.65 19.54 -7.95
CA GLU A 244 -21.21 20.70 -8.67
C GLU A 244 -20.34 21.11 -9.85
N SER A 245 -19.02 21.18 -9.63
CA SER A 245 -18.07 21.56 -10.68
C SER A 245 -18.04 20.54 -11.83
N VAL A 246 -17.97 19.24 -11.48
CA VAL A 246 -17.97 18.15 -12.46
C VAL A 246 -19.31 18.08 -13.19
N ALA A 247 -20.43 18.22 -12.48
CA ALA A 247 -21.77 18.23 -13.10
C ALA A 247 -21.92 19.36 -14.14
N LEU A 248 -21.35 20.54 -13.87
CA LEU A 248 -21.37 21.63 -14.81
C LEU A 248 -20.62 21.29 -16.10
N ILE A 249 -19.44 20.70 -15.99
CA ILE A 249 -18.64 20.26 -17.14
C ILE A 249 -19.38 19.15 -17.91
N LEU A 250 -19.86 18.12 -17.23
CA LEU A 250 -20.54 17.00 -17.86
C LEU A 250 -21.82 17.43 -18.58
N ARG A 251 -22.61 18.36 -18.02
CA ARG A 251 -23.82 18.88 -18.64
C ARG A 251 -23.53 19.69 -19.91
N SER A 252 -22.33 20.21 -20.07
CA SER A 252 -21.94 20.84 -21.34
C SER A 252 -21.75 19.83 -22.48
N MET A 253 -21.52 18.56 -22.15
CA MET A 253 -21.35 17.46 -23.10
C MET A 253 -22.64 16.62 -23.21
N ASP A 254 -23.29 16.34 -22.11
CA ASP A 254 -24.55 15.62 -22.00
C ASP A 254 -25.51 16.37 -21.05
N PRO A 255 -26.59 17.02 -21.57
CA PRO A 255 -27.55 17.73 -20.73
C PRO A 255 -28.25 16.83 -19.67
N GLY A 256 -28.26 15.53 -19.89
CA GLY A 256 -28.80 14.53 -18.96
C GLY A 256 -27.88 14.16 -17.81
N ALA A 257 -26.63 14.62 -17.83
CA ALA A 257 -25.64 14.29 -16.83
C ALA A 257 -26.04 14.78 -15.42
N ARG A 258 -25.82 13.89 -14.46
CA ARG A 258 -26.16 14.12 -13.03
C ARG A 258 -24.97 13.79 -12.15
N ALA A 259 -24.86 14.55 -11.06
CA ALA A 259 -23.94 14.26 -9.97
C ALA A 259 -24.70 14.30 -8.65
N SER A 260 -24.42 13.35 -7.77
CA SER A 260 -24.97 13.30 -6.43
C SER A 260 -23.91 12.88 -5.42
N VAL A 261 -24.03 13.38 -4.18
CA VAL A 261 -23.15 13.02 -3.08
C VAL A 261 -23.99 12.46 -1.94
N ARG A 262 -23.60 11.29 -1.45
CA ARG A 262 -24.22 10.65 -0.30
C ARG A 262 -23.14 10.31 0.72
N SER A 263 -23.48 10.33 2.01
CA SER A 263 -22.58 9.94 3.07
C SER A 263 -23.28 9.11 4.12
N GLY A 264 -22.55 8.17 4.71
CA GLY A 264 -23.06 7.28 5.74
C GLY A 264 -21.93 6.76 6.65
N GLY A 265 -22.26 5.79 7.48
CA GLY A 265 -21.28 5.19 8.36
C GLY A 265 -21.89 4.36 9.47
N ALA A 266 -21.04 3.96 10.42
CA ALA A 266 -21.42 3.10 11.54
C ALA A 266 -22.55 3.66 12.42
N ASP A 267 -22.78 4.97 12.37
CA ASP A 267 -23.82 5.66 13.17
C ASP A 267 -25.12 5.87 12.39
N ALA A 268 -25.12 5.66 11.07
CA ALA A 268 -26.32 5.81 10.26
C ALA A 268 -27.22 4.57 10.40
N PRO A 269 -28.53 4.72 10.58
CA PRO A 269 -29.41 3.59 10.44
C PRO A 269 -29.21 2.99 9.03
N SER A 270 -29.20 1.69 8.95
CA SER A 270 -28.81 0.83 7.81
C SER A 270 -29.56 1.07 6.47
N ALA A 271 -30.02 2.29 6.23
CA ALA A 271 -30.91 2.64 5.12
C ALA A 271 -30.21 2.77 3.75
N ASP A 272 -28.89 2.83 3.69
CA ASP A 272 -28.18 3.02 2.42
C ASP A 272 -27.23 1.85 2.09
N ALA A 273 -27.84 0.71 1.73
CA ALA A 273 -27.10 -0.49 1.34
C ALA A 273 -26.22 -0.26 0.10
N ALA A 274 -26.58 0.66 -0.79
CA ALA A 274 -25.82 0.94 -2.00
C ALA A 274 -24.51 1.67 -1.71
N GLY A 275 -24.54 2.69 -0.81
CA GLY A 275 -23.32 3.39 -0.40
C GLY A 275 -22.40 2.49 0.44
N ALA A 276 -22.95 1.67 1.32
CA ALA A 276 -22.18 0.68 2.06
C ALA A 276 -21.54 -0.35 1.14
N ALA A 277 -22.26 -0.83 0.11
CA ALA A 277 -21.72 -1.76 -0.89
C ALA A 277 -20.62 -1.12 -1.74
N ALA A 278 -20.72 0.17 -2.09
CA ALA A 278 -19.69 0.89 -2.82
C ALA A 278 -18.42 1.09 -1.98
N ALA A 279 -18.58 1.29 -0.66
CA ALA A 279 -17.46 1.46 0.28
C ALA A 279 -16.80 0.13 0.69
N ALA A 280 -17.51 -1.00 0.61
CA ALA A 280 -17.06 -2.29 1.11
C ALA A 280 -15.68 -2.74 0.59
N PRO A 281 -15.29 -2.53 -0.68
CA PRO A 281 -13.98 -2.96 -1.17
C PRO A 281 -12.81 -2.23 -0.54
N THR A 282 -13.04 -1.03 0.00
CA THR A 282 -11.98 -0.19 0.60
C THR A 282 -11.90 -0.33 2.12
N VAL A 283 -12.77 -1.12 2.72
CA VAL A 283 -12.75 -1.39 4.16
C VAL A 283 -11.57 -2.32 4.46
N LEU A 284 -10.56 -1.80 5.14
CA LEU A 284 -9.33 -2.50 5.49
C LEU A 284 -9.54 -3.49 6.64
N THR A 285 -10.42 -3.16 7.58
CA THR A 285 -10.71 -3.99 8.75
C THR A 285 -12.21 -4.27 8.81
N PRO A 286 -12.67 -5.47 8.45
CA PRO A 286 -14.06 -5.84 8.58
C PRO A 286 -14.56 -5.68 10.01
N GLY A 287 -15.71 -5.03 10.18
CA GLY A 287 -16.32 -4.80 11.50
C GLY A 287 -15.79 -3.59 12.29
N ALA A 288 -14.72 -2.93 11.84
CA ALA A 288 -14.28 -1.66 12.42
C ALA A 288 -15.24 -0.51 12.06
N ALA A 289 -15.28 0.51 12.93
CA ALA A 289 -16.05 1.71 12.64
C ALA A 289 -15.53 2.39 11.39
N HIS A 290 -16.42 2.68 10.45
CA HIS A 290 -16.08 3.35 9.20
C HIS A 290 -17.17 4.31 8.78
N TRP A 291 -16.76 5.37 8.10
CA TRP A 291 -17.63 6.41 7.53
C TRP A 291 -17.24 6.58 6.07
N TRP A 292 -18.22 6.72 5.24
CA TRP A 292 -18.03 6.85 3.80
C TRP A 292 -18.76 8.06 3.24
N THR A 293 -18.20 8.61 2.18
CA THR A 293 -18.82 9.60 1.30
C THR A 293 -18.69 9.12 -0.13
N VAL A 294 -19.80 9.05 -0.83
CA VAL A 294 -19.87 8.54 -2.21
C VAL A 294 -20.30 9.66 -3.13
N LEU A 295 -19.52 9.88 -4.18
CA LEU A 295 -19.87 10.71 -5.34
C LEU A 295 -20.32 9.79 -6.46
N GLU A 296 -21.53 10.02 -6.96
CA GLU A 296 -22.07 9.33 -8.13
C GLU A 296 -22.21 10.31 -9.28
N LEU A 297 -21.68 9.93 -10.44
CA LEU A 297 -21.77 10.64 -11.69
C LEU A 297 -22.47 9.75 -12.70
N ALA A 298 -23.50 10.27 -13.36
CA ALA A 298 -24.23 9.56 -14.42
C ALA A 298 -24.16 10.37 -15.72
N VAL A 299 -23.75 9.74 -16.81
CA VAL A 299 -23.61 10.33 -18.14
C VAL A 299 -24.08 9.29 -19.17
N GLY A 300 -25.17 9.57 -19.90
CA GLY A 300 -25.78 8.59 -20.78
C GLY A 300 -26.12 7.30 -20.03
N ASP A 301 -25.66 6.17 -20.56
CA ASP A 301 -25.82 4.83 -19.96
C ASP A 301 -24.69 4.45 -19.00
N ALA A 302 -23.70 5.30 -18.81
CA ALA A 302 -22.58 5.08 -17.91
C ALA A 302 -22.78 5.76 -16.55
N SER A 303 -22.38 5.10 -15.48
CA SER A 303 -22.34 5.67 -14.14
C SER A 303 -21.02 5.37 -13.45
N LEU A 304 -20.41 6.43 -12.90
CA LEU A 304 -19.19 6.34 -12.09
C LEU A 304 -19.53 6.55 -10.63
N THR A 305 -19.10 5.65 -9.78
CA THR A 305 -19.26 5.72 -8.31
C THR A 305 -17.89 5.81 -7.68
N LEU A 306 -17.53 6.97 -7.09
CA LEU A 306 -16.33 7.17 -6.29
C LEU A 306 -16.68 7.15 -4.81
N ALA A 307 -16.16 6.19 -4.07
CA ALA A 307 -16.33 6.07 -2.61
C ALA A 307 -15.03 6.45 -1.90
N VAL A 308 -15.13 7.38 -0.93
CA VAL A 308 -14.05 7.74 -0.01
C VAL A 308 -14.44 7.27 1.38
N VAL A 309 -13.58 6.47 2.00
CA VAL A 309 -13.84 5.84 3.29
C VAL A 309 -12.84 6.35 4.32
N VAL A 310 -13.34 6.75 5.48
CA VAL A 310 -12.56 7.01 6.69
C VAL A 310 -12.82 5.87 7.64
N GLN A 311 -11.81 5.14 8.02
CA GLN A 311 -11.93 3.97 8.88
C GLN A 311 -10.95 4.03 10.03
N GLU A 312 -11.38 3.64 11.23
CA GLU A 312 -10.47 3.37 12.33
C GLU A 312 -9.68 2.08 12.04
N ILE A 313 -8.36 2.14 12.16
CA ILE A 313 -7.46 1.01 11.96
C ILE A 313 -6.66 0.72 13.22
N GLY A 314 -6.28 -0.54 13.38
CA GLY A 314 -5.54 -0.99 14.55
C GLY A 314 -6.44 -1.44 15.69
N HIS A 315 -5.88 -1.42 16.90
CA HIS A 315 -6.64 -1.78 18.08
C HIS A 315 -7.78 -0.76 18.31
N PRO A 316 -8.99 -1.20 18.66
CA PRO A 316 -10.09 -0.30 18.97
C PRO A 316 -9.67 0.79 19.94
N ARG A 317 -10.06 2.03 19.65
CA ARG A 317 -9.75 3.23 20.44
C ARG A 317 -8.30 3.75 20.36
N THR A 318 -7.51 3.30 19.41
CA THR A 318 -6.21 3.95 19.14
C THR A 318 -6.40 5.32 18.49
N GLY A 319 -7.56 5.53 17.85
CA GLY A 319 -7.86 6.76 17.11
C GLY A 319 -7.04 6.92 15.83
N VAL A 320 -6.34 5.87 15.40
CA VAL A 320 -5.64 5.87 14.12
C VAL A 320 -6.65 5.65 13.00
N LEU A 321 -6.67 6.55 12.03
CA LEU A 321 -7.60 6.52 10.92
C LEU A 321 -6.86 6.26 9.61
N ALA A 322 -7.48 5.51 8.71
CA ALA A 322 -7.10 5.44 7.31
C ALA A 322 -8.18 6.11 6.46
N VAL A 323 -7.75 6.92 5.50
CA VAL A 323 -8.62 7.45 4.44
C VAL A 323 -8.24 6.74 3.15
N THR A 324 -9.21 6.07 2.53
CA THR A 324 -9.04 5.31 1.29
C THR A 324 -10.07 5.75 0.26
N ALA A 325 -9.78 5.53 -1.01
CA ALA A 325 -10.72 5.79 -2.10
C ALA A 325 -10.89 4.53 -2.95
N ASN A 326 -12.07 4.37 -3.55
CA ASN A 326 -12.38 3.35 -4.54
C ASN A 326 -13.34 3.91 -5.57
N ALA A 327 -13.24 3.47 -6.84
CA ALA A 327 -14.19 3.87 -7.85
C ALA A 327 -14.59 2.71 -8.75
N ARG A 328 -15.86 2.72 -9.11
CA ARG A 328 -16.48 1.74 -10.01
C ARG A 328 -17.16 2.45 -11.16
N LEU A 329 -16.93 1.94 -12.34
CA LEU A 329 -17.61 2.36 -13.57
C LEU A 329 -18.60 1.27 -13.95
N THR A 330 -19.86 1.63 -14.03
CA THR A 330 -20.93 0.76 -14.54
C THR A 330 -21.30 1.25 -15.94
N THR A 331 -21.28 0.34 -16.90
CA THR A 331 -21.64 0.57 -18.30
C THR A 331 -22.67 -0.46 -18.75
N ALA A 332 -23.14 -0.37 -19.96
CA ALA A 332 -24.00 -1.41 -20.56
C ALA A 332 -23.30 -2.78 -20.64
N GLU A 333 -21.96 -2.81 -20.65
CA GLU A 333 -21.15 -4.04 -20.71
C GLU A 333 -20.89 -4.67 -19.34
N GLY A 334 -21.15 -3.94 -18.26
CA GLY A 334 -20.98 -4.43 -16.88
C GLY A 334 -20.36 -3.42 -15.92
N VAL A 335 -19.87 -3.95 -14.80
CA VAL A 335 -19.23 -3.17 -13.73
C VAL A 335 -17.71 -3.40 -13.79
N HIS A 336 -16.96 -2.33 -13.87
CA HIS A 336 -15.50 -2.33 -13.93
C HIS A 336 -14.91 -1.49 -12.78
N ASP A 337 -13.78 -1.91 -12.25
CA ASP A 337 -13.03 -1.07 -11.32
C ASP A 337 -12.40 0.09 -12.10
N ALA A 338 -12.77 1.32 -11.73
CA ALA A 338 -12.30 2.54 -12.38
C ALA A 338 -11.03 3.11 -11.71
N LEU A 339 -10.66 2.59 -10.56
CA LEU A 339 -9.44 2.90 -9.84
C LEU A 339 -8.67 1.61 -9.58
N ASP A 340 -7.48 1.54 -10.16
CA ASP A 340 -6.45 0.57 -9.77
C ASP A 340 -5.68 1.14 -8.57
N MET A 341 -6.40 1.36 -7.46
CA MET A 341 -5.81 1.79 -6.20
C MET A 341 -5.58 0.56 -5.34
N THR A 342 -4.34 0.24 -5.12
CA THR A 342 -3.95 -0.74 -4.11
C THR A 342 -4.22 -0.15 -2.72
N GLY A 343 -4.39 -1.00 -1.71
CA GLY A 343 -4.59 -0.54 -0.32
C GLY A 343 -3.44 0.35 0.21
N ASP A 344 -2.40 0.54 -0.58
CA ASP A 344 -1.24 1.39 -0.30
C ASP A 344 -1.49 2.86 -0.66
N ASP A 345 -2.46 3.16 -1.54
CA ASP A 345 -2.90 4.51 -1.87
C ASP A 345 -3.91 5.01 -0.83
N SER A 346 -3.45 5.37 0.36
CA SER A 346 -4.30 5.84 1.43
C SER A 346 -3.56 6.84 2.33
N VAL A 347 -4.31 7.73 2.98
CA VAL A 347 -3.78 8.67 3.96
C VAL A 347 -4.03 8.13 5.36
N THR A 348 -2.97 8.01 6.16
CA THR A 348 -3.08 7.66 7.58
C THR A 348 -3.08 8.93 8.40
N VAL A 349 -4.01 9.00 9.35
CA VAL A 349 -4.16 10.10 10.29
C VAL A 349 -4.08 9.53 11.70
N ILE A 350 -3.18 10.06 12.51
CA ILE A 350 -2.97 9.63 13.89
C ILE A 350 -3.63 10.58 14.89
N PRO A 351 -3.91 10.16 16.13
CA PRO A 351 -4.62 10.98 17.12
C PRO A 351 -3.95 12.31 17.45
N THR A 352 -2.64 12.41 17.26
CA THR A 352 -1.87 13.63 17.50
C THR A 352 -1.84 14.58 16.30
N ASP A 353 -2.38 14.16 15.14
CA ASP A 353 -2.44 15.00 13.95
C ASP A 353 -3.52 16.07 14.10
N CYS A 354 -3.26 17.23 13.52
CA CYS A 354 -4.29 18.25 13.32
C CYS A 354 -5.01 17.99 11.99
N ALA A 355 -6.33 18.09 12.00
CA ALA A 355 -7.13 17.92 10.78
C ALA A 355 -6.72 18.92 9.67
N ASP A 356 -6.28 20.13 10.05
CA ASP A 356 -5.84 21.15 9.08
C ASP A 356 -4.56 20.76 8.40
N ASP A 357 -3.62 20.16 9.12
CA ASP A 357 -2.30 19.75 8.59
C ASP A 357 -2.43 18.52 7.66
N ARG A 358 -3.39 17.65 7.93
CA ARG A 358 -3.64 16.44 7.13
C ARG A 358 -4.60 16.63 5.96
N TRP A 359 -5.41 17.67 6.03
CA TRP A 359 -6.40 17.93 5.00
C TRP A 359 -5.83 18.07 3.59
N PRO A 360 -4.69 18.74 3.33
CA PRO A 360 -4.11 18.78 1.99
C PRO A 360 -3.84 17.40 1.39
N GLN A 361 -3.31 16.47 2.18
CA GLN A 361 -3.01 15.09 1.73
C GLN A 361 -4.29 14.31 1.43
N VAL A 362 -5.31 14.46 2.27
CA VAL A 362 -6.63 13.82 2.05
C VAL A 362 -7.29 14.37 0.79
N ARG A 363 -7.22 15.69 0.59
CA ARG A 363 -7.74 16.35 -0.60
C ARG A 363 -7.02 15.87 -1.87
N ASP A 364 -5.69 15.79 -1.84
CA ASP A 364 -4.89 15.37 -2.98
C ASP A 364 -5.18 13.90 -3.34
N LEU A 365 -5.38 13.02 -2.35
CA LEU A 365 -5.86 11.65 -2.56
C LEU A 365 -7.22 11.63 -3.29
N VAL A 366 -8.17 12.45 -2.85
CA VAL A 366 -9.51 12.51 -3.45
C VAL A 366 -9.45 13.07 -4.88
N ASP A 367 -8.66 14.13 -5.11
CA ASP A 367 -8.50 14.73 -6.43
C ASP A 367 -7.83 13.77 -7.41
N GLU A 368 -6.81 13.03 -6.96
CA GLU A 368 -6.16 12.00 -7.77
C GLU A 368 -7.13 10.87 -8.11
N ALA A 369 -7.86 10.37 -7.11
CA ALA A 369 -8.86 9.32 -7.31
C ALA A 369 -9.96 9.77 -8.29
N LEU A 370 -10.47 11.00 -8.14
CA LEU A 370 -11.48 11.55 -9.03
C LEU A 370 -10.93 11.72 -10.46
N SER A 371 -9.71 12.24 -10.59
CA SER A 371 -9.07 12.45 -11.91
C SER A 371 -8.88 11.13 -12.66
N ARG A 372 -8.36 10.10 -11.99
CA ARG A 372 -8.18 8.75 -12.58
C ARG A 372 -9.53 8.14 -12.98
N SER A 373 -10.51 8.25 -12.09
CA SER A 373 -11.85 7.72 -12.34
C SER A 373 -12.55 8.40 -13.52
N MET A 374 -12.39 9.72 -13.64
CA MET A 374 -12.90 10.48 -14.78
C MET A 374 -12.22 10.11 -16.10
N GLN A 375 -10.92 9.79 -16.07
CA GLN A 375 -10.22 9.27 -17.26
C GLN A 375 -10.77 7.91 -17.69
N ALA A 376 -11.19 7.04 -16.76
CA ALA A 376 -11.84 5.79 -17.09
C ALA A 376 -13.22 6.05 -17.75
N LEU A 377 -14.00 6.99 -17.22
CA LEU A 377 -15.30 7.38 -17.77
C LEU A 377 -15.20 7.95 -19.20
N THR A 378 -14.11 8.66 -19.52
CA THR A 378 -13.92 9.25 -20.87
C THR A 378 -13.40 8.27 -21.91
N ARG A 379 -13.02 7.06 -21.54
CA ARG A 379 -12.57 6.00 -22.45
C ARG A 379 -13.70 5.07 -22.92
N VAL A 380 -14.85 5.19 -22.33
CA VAL A 380 -16.09 4.47 -22.67
C VAL A 380 -16.99 5.35 -23.54
#